data_65c71a8971e87b89bdf80654aecb650a
#
_entry.id   65c71a8971e87b89bdf80654aecb650a
#
_cell.length_a   1.000
_cell.length_b   1.000
_cell.length_c   1.000
_cell.angle_alpha   90.00
_cell.angle_beta   90.00
_cell.angle_gamma   90.00
#
_symmetry.space_group_name_H-M   'P 1'
#
loop_
_entity.id
_entity.type
_entity.pdbx_description
1 polymer ?
#
loop_
_entity_poly.entity_id
_entity_poly.type
_entity_poly.pdbx_seq_one_letter_code
_entity_poly.pdbx_strand_id
1 'polypeptide(L)'
;VDEYDVDAILQQALDRLTVLADINAALAGTLEMNEGLRRVTRIAARRLGDWCAVDLLAEKGRIERFCASRTESGPQPHEEHAFLPLPPGPAADPLVRALRGAGPLLLTGSDLTSEGRETSQTGEAGIVAGATSAVIAPLRARREAIGALTVSRSGDHPPLTEHDLPLIEDVVQRIGLAIDNARLHRQRQRIAERLQRSLLPELPHVDDLHMAARYSPSHTTAEVGGDWYDSFVLPTGSTTLIIGDVTGHDLKAAVTMSHLRNMLRGIASDRQEPPEKILHRMDVAQHTLYPGTTATCIFAVIHGSEAGPWELDYAVAGHPPPLLVTHDGDTRYLNGGRSHLLGATTDLPRPSATASLPAQSTLLLYTDGLIERRGETLDRSLRRLRQHAAALARETPGDFCDELLAGLAPDSADDVALLALRLPRAGRPENTASPAD
;
A
#
# COMPACT_ATOMS: atom_id res chain seq x y z
N VAL A 1 -30.35 -44.71 23.60
CA VAL A 1 -30.26 -43.43 22.92
C VAL A 1 -31.28 -43.52 21.81
N ASP A 2 -32.42 -42.80 21.92
CA ASP A 2 -33.49 -42.83 20.95
C ASP A 2 -33.02 -42.21 19.62
N GLU A 3 -33.50 -42.74 18.49
CA GLU A 3 -33.13 -42.28 17.13
C GLU A 3 -33.46 -40.77 16.95
N TYR A 4 -34.47 -40.26 17.68
CA TYR A 4 -34.83 -38.83 17.73
C TYR A 4 -33.75 -37.93 18.40
N ASP A 5 -33.01 -38.47 19.38
CA ASP A 5 -31.93 -37.73 20.04
C ASP A 5 -30.70 -37.56 19.14
N VAL A 6 -30.44 -38.56 18.30
CA VAL A 6 -29.29 -38.52 17.35
C VAL A 6 -29.52 -37.50 16.23
N ASP A 7 -30.74 -37.43 15.69
CA ASP A 7 -31.09 -36.45 14.65
C ASP A 7 -31.05 -35.02 15.18
N ALA A 8 -31.52 -34.77 16.39
CA ALA A 8 -31.44 -33.44 17.02
C ALA A 8 -29.98 -32.99 17.27
N ILE A 9 -29.13 -33.88 17.75
CA ILE A 9 -27.68 -33.60 17.96
C ILE A 9 -26.99 -33.34 16.63
N LEU A 10 -27.28 -34.12 15.59
CA LEU A 10 -26.72 -33.94 14.26
C LEU A 10 -27.14 -32.60 13.65
N GLN A 11 -28.42 -32.24 13.75
CA GLN A 11 -28.93 -30.97 13.26
C GLN A 11 -28.27 -29.78 13.97
N GLN A 12 -28.13 -29.83 15.29
CA GLN A 12 -27.44 -28.80 16.07
C GLN A 12 -25.97 -28.67 15.65
N ALA A 13 -25.29 -29.80 15.39
CA ALA A 13 -23.91 -29.77 14.92
C ALA A 13 -23.79 -29.14 13.51
N LEU A 14 -24.73 -29.45 12.61
CA LEU A 14 -24.77 -28.86 11.25
C LEU A 14 -25.02 -27.35 11.32
N ASP A 15 -25.93 -26.90 12.17
CA ASP A 15 -26.26 -25.48 12.35
C ASP A 15 -25.04 -24.71 12.88
N ARG A 16 -24.29 -25.28 13.86
CA ARG A 16 -23.03 -24.71 14.35
C ARG A 16 -21.99 -24.59 13.24
N LEU A 17 -21.79 -25.65 12.46
CA LEU A 17 -20.83 -25.63 11.34
C LEU A 17 -21.21 -24.59 10.28
N THR A 18 -22.50 -24.43 10.02
CA THR A 18 -23.01 -23.43 9.05
C THR A 18 -22.70 -22.01 9.53
N VAL A 19 -22.96 -21.70 10.80
CA VAL A 19 -22.63 -20.38 11.39
C VAL A 19 -21.14 -20.10 11.29
N LEU A 20 -20.28 -21.07 11.64
CA LEU A 20 -18.85 -20.92 11.57
C LEU A 20 -18.31 -20.76 10.15
N ALA A 21 -18.93 -21.46 9.17
CA ALA A 21 -18.61 -21.31 7.76
C ALA A 21 -18.99 -19.92 7.23
N ASP A 22 -20.18 -19.42 7.55
CA ASP A 22 -20.66 -18.09 7.17
C ASP A 22 -19.74 -16.98 7.73
N ILE A 23 -19.32 -17.10 8.99
CA ILE A 23 -18.40 -16.16 9.64
C ILE A 23 -17.03 -16.21 8.99
N ASN A 24 -16.49 -17.41 8.72
CA ASN A 24 -15.21 -17.54 8.01
C ASN A 24 -15.26 -16.90 6.63
N ALA A 25 -16.33 -17.14 5.87
CA ALA A 25 -16.51 -16.53 4.55
C ALA A 25 -16.59 -15.00 4.63
N ALA A 26 -17.25 -14.45 5.65
CA ALA A 26 -17.35 -13.02 5.88
C ALA A 26 -15.98 -12.38 6.18
N LEU A 27 -15.13 -13.07 6.97
CA LEU A 27 -13.79 -12.59 7.32
C LEU A 27 -12.76 -12.77 6.20
N ALA A 28 -12.88 -13.83 5.39
CA ALA A 28 -11.95 -14.12 4.29
C ALA A 28 -12.29 -13.38 2.98
N GLY A 29 -13.55 -13.02 2.78
CA GLY A 29 -14.06 -12.46 1.52
C GLY A 29 -13.84 -10.96 1.33
N THR A 30 -13.09 -10.28 2.20
CA THR A 30 -12.87 -8.83 2.10
C THR A 30 -11.44 -8.46 2.50
N LEU A 31 -10.83 -7.56 1.73
CA LEU A 31 -9.53 -6.96 2.06
C LEU A 31 -9.64 -5.91 3.19
N GLU A 32 -10.85 -5.38 3.41
CA GLU A 32 -11.11 -4.40 4.47
C GLU A 32 -11.70 -5.07 5.72
N MET A 33 -10.94 -5.06 6.81
CA MET A 33 -11.35 -5.63 8.10
C MET A 33 -12.68 -5.06 8.59
N ASN A 34 -12.92 -3.76 8.43
CA ASN A 34 -14.13 -3.09 8.88
C ASN A 34 -15.38 -3.66 8.20
N GLU A 35 -15.31 -3.92 6.90
CA GLU A 35 -16.40 -4.57 6.16
C GLU A 35 -16.60 -6.02 6.60
N GLY A 36 -15.49 -6.75 6.84
CA GLY A 36 -15.55 -8.11 7.41
C GLY A 36 -16.26 -8.14 8.76
N LEU A 37 -15.97 -7.21 9.66
CA LEU A 37 -16.60 -7.11 10.97
C LEU A 37 -18.08 -6.75 10.87
N ARG A 38 -18.49 -5.83 10.00
CA ARG A 38 -19.90 -5.53 9.74
C ARG A 38 -20.66 -6.76 9.26
N ARG A 39 -20.08 -7.56 8.36
CA ARG A 39 -20.69 -8.82 7.90
C ARG A 39 -20.82 -9.83 9.03
N VAL A 40 -19.79 -9.95 9.86
CA VAL A 40 -19.81 -10.85 11.03
C VAL A 40 -20.91 -10.45 12.02
N THR A 41 -21.00 -9.16 12.40
CA THR A 41 -22.05 -8.70 13.32
C THR A 41 -23.43 -8.95 12.78
N ARG A 42 -23.65 -8.77 11.49
CA ARG A 42 -24.93 -9.08 10.80
C ARG A 42 -25.26 -10.57 10.86
N ILE A 43 -24.28 -11.45 10.60
CA ILE A 43 -24.49 -12.91 10.68
C ILE A 43 -24.79 -13.32 12.11
N ALA A 44 -24.00 -12.82 13.07
CA ALA A 44 -24.18 -13.15 14.49
C ALA A 44 -25.53 -12.66 15.02
N ALA A 45 -25.99 -11.44 14.67
CA ALA A 45 -27.31 -10.95 15.04
C ALA A 45 -28.47 -11.76 14.45
N ARG A 46 -28.27 -12.42 13.32
CA ARG A 46 -29.31 -13.28 12.69
C ARG A 46 -29.31 -14.72 13.20
N ARG A 47 -28.12 -15.26 13.53
CA ARG A 47 -27.94 -16.69 13.82
C ARG A 47 -27.77 -17.00 15.30
N LEU A 48 -27.17 -16.06 16.05
CA LEU A 48 -26.84 -16.28 17.46
C LEU A 48 -27.74 -15.50 18.42
N GLY A 49 -28.24 -14.33 17.98
CA GLY A 49 -29.06 -13.46 18.83
C GLY A 49 -29.98 -12.56 18.02
N ASP A 50 -30.42 -11.47 18.65
CA ASP A 50 -31.21 -10.42 18.01
C ASP A 50 -30.40 -9.15 17.84
N TRP A 51 -29.32 -9.03 18.58
CA TRP A 51 -28.34 -7.97 18.50
C TRP A 51 -26.93 -8.51 18.73
N CYS A 52 -25.97 -7.96 18.02
CA CYS A 52 -24.56 -8.30 18.13
C CYS A 52 -23.71 -7.05 18.01
N ALA A 53 -22.67 -6.94 18.83
CA ALA A 53 -21.65 -5.92 18.70
C ALA A 53 -20.25 -6.53 18.80
N VAL A 54 -19.33 -6.00 18.00
CA VAL A 54 -17.88 -6.16 18.12
C VAL A 54 -17.29 -4.85 18.58
N ASP A 55 -16.71 -4.86 19.77
CA ASP A 55 -16.03 -3.72 20.38
C ASP A 55 -14.51 -3.94 20.31
N LEU A 56 -13.79 -3.11 19.57
CA LEU A 56 -12.34 -3.18 19.47
C LEU A 56 -11.68 -2.09 20.29
N LEU A 57 -10.62 -2.43 21.00
CA LEU A 57 -9.78 -1.45 21.69
C LEU A 57 -9.03 -0.60 20.67
N ALA A 58 -9.37 0.70 20.65
CA ALA A 58 -8.74 1.73 19.83
C ALA A 58 -7.75 2.56 20.67
N GLU A 59 -6.97 3.38 19.99
CA GLU A 59 -6.02 4.28 20.65
C GLU A 59 -6.73 5.30 21.56
N LYS A 60 -6.00 5.84 22.54
CA LYS A 60 -6.45 6.90 23.48
C LYS A 60 -7.64 6.52 24.37
N GLY A 61 -7.77 5.22 24.73
CA GLY A 61 -8.84 4.80 25.65
C GLY A 61 -10.24 4.89 25.03
N ARG A 62 -10.36 4.65 23.73
CA ARG A 62 -11.63 4.56 23.00
C ARG A 62 -11.88 3.11 22.56
N ILE A 63 -13.11 2.81 22.28
CA ILE A 63 -13.52 1.59 21.60
C ILE A 63 -14.11 1.94 20.23
N GLU A 64 -13.82 1.12 19.23
CA GLU A 64 -14.45 1.14 17.93
C GLU A 64 -15.50 0.03 17.90
N ARG A 65 -16.78 0.42 17.82
CA ARG A 65 -17.92 -0.49 17.86
C ARG A 65 -18.49 -0.72 16.47
N PHE A 66 -18.67 -1.97 16.12
CA PHE A 66 -19.46 -2.46 14.99
C PHE A 66 -20.66 -3.21 15.56
N CYS A 67 -21.88 -2.77 15.29
CA CYS A 67 -23.05 -3.48 15.76
C CYS A 67 -24.10 -3.69 14.66
N ALA A 68 -24.92 -4.70 14.85
CA ALA A 68 -26.05 -4.99 14.02
C ALA A 68 -27.21 -5.51 14.89
N SER A 69 -28.42 -5.11 14.57
CA SER A 69 -29.64 -5.59 15.21
C SER A 69 -30.57 -6.26 14.19
N ARG A 70 -31.29 -7.28 14.62
CA ARG A 70 -32.39 -7.89 13.87
C ARG A 70 -33.61 -6.99 14.02
N THR A 71 -34.06 -6.40 12.92
CA THR A 71 -35.29 -5.59 12.93
C THR A 71 -36.52 -6.47 12.63
N GLU A 72 -37.55 -6.37 13.46
CA GLU A 72 -38.84 -7.04 13.22
C GLU A 72 -39.58 -6.52 11.97
N SER A 73 -39.25 -5.33 11.49
CA SER A 73 -40.01 -4.60 10.45
C SER A 73 -39.35 -4.55 9.07
N GLY A 74 -38.21 -5.24 8.82
CA GLY A 74 -37.50 -5.16 7.55
C GLY A 74 -36.55 -6.31 7.23
N PRO A 75 -36.26 -6.54 5.94
CA PRO A 75 -35.37 -7.63 5.51
C PRO A 75 -33.88 -7.39 5.81
N GLN A 76 -33.51 -6.16 6.20
CA GLN A 76 -32.12 -5.82 6.49
C GLN A 76 -31.93 -5.44 7.98
N PRO A 77 -30.87 -5.93 8.64
CA PRO A 77 -30.54 -5.52 10.00
C PRO A 77 -30.13 -4.05 10.02
N HIS A 78 -30.47 -3.36 11.12
CA HIS A 78 -29.93 -2.03 11.37
C HIS A 78 -28.45 -2.18 11.76
N GLU A 79 -27.54 -1.49 11.05
CA GLU A 79 -26.12 -1.52 11.28
C GLU A 79 -25.63 -0.16 11.76
N GLU A 80 -24.75 -0.17 12.74
CA GLU A 80 -24.13 1.04 13.27
C GLU A 80 -22.61 0.84 13.43
N HIS A 81 -21.86 1.89 13.15
CA HIS A 81 -20.40 1.94 13.37
C HIS A 81 -20.07 3.25 14.08
N ALA A 82 -19.47 3.17 15.26
CA ALA A 82 -19.18 4.33 16.10
C ALA A 82 -17.87 4.20 16.88
N PHE A 83 -17.28 5.34 17.22
CA PHE A 83 -16.21 5.42 18.18
C PHE A 83 -16.76 5.92 19.52
N LEU A 84 -16.68 5.09 20.54
CA LEU A 84 -17.20 5.35 21.87
C LEU A 84 -16.05 5.54 22.87
N PRO A 85 -16.23 6.33 23.93
CA PRO A 85 -15.28 6.30 25.04
C PRO A 85 -15.30 4.94 25.72
N LEU A 86 -14.15 4.50 26.23
CA LEU A 86 -14.12 3.31 27.09
C LEU A 86 -15.04 3.60 28.30
N PRO A 87 -16.02 2.72 28.61
CA PRO A 87 -16.94 2.97 29.72
C PRO A 87 -16.17 3.27 31.01
N PRO A 88 -16.43 4.37 31.70
CA PRO A 88 -15.84 4.68 33.00
C PRO A 88 -16.50 3.84 34.09
N GLY A 89 -16.49 2.52 33.91
CA GLY A 89 -17.18 1.60 34.80
C GLY A 89 -16.26 1.03 35.87
N PRO A 90 -16.83 0.61 37.02
CA PRO A 90 -16.09 -0.17 37.99
C PRO A 90 -15.58 -1.47 37.34
N ALA A 91 -14.54 -2.08 37.89
CA ALA A 91 -14.00 -3.36 37.42
C ALA A 91 -15.06 -4.49 37.36
N ALA A 92 -16.23 -4.25 37.90
CA ALA A 92 -17.40 -5.14 37.86
C ALA A 92 -18.20 -5.09 36.56
N ASP A 93 -18.06 -4.05 35.71
CA ASP A 93 -18.79 -3.99 34.44
C ASP A 93 -18.40 -5.16 33.51
N PRO A 94 -19.35 -5.94 33.01
CA PRO A 94 -19.07 -7.13 32.21
C PRO A 94 -18.29 -6.83 30.92
N LEU A 95 -18.56 -5.72 30.23
CA LEU A 95 -17.81 -5.31 29.06
C LEU A 95 -16.37 -4.95 29.42
N VAL A 96 -16.18 -4.17 30.49
CA VAL A 96 -14.84 -3.82 30.99
C VAL A 96 -14.07 -5.07 31.43
N ARG A 97 -14.73 -6.04 32.06
CA ARG A 97 -14.13 -7.33 32.43
C ARG A 97 -13.68 -8.12 31.21
N ALA A 98 -14.53 -8.22 30.19
CA ALA A 98 -14.20 -8.89 28.93
C ALA A 98 -13.04 -8.19 28.22
N LEU A 99 -13.05 -6.85 28.13
CA LEU A 99 -11.97 -6.06 27.54
C LEU A 99 -10.64 -6.17 28.31
N ARG A 100 -10.69 -6.52 29.60
CA ARG A 100 -9.51 -6.86 30.42
C ARG A 100 -9.11 -8.32 30.35
N GLY A 101 -9.80 -9.12 29.51
CA GLY A 101 -9.45 -10.52 29.26
C GLY A 101 -10.07 -11.53 30.22
N ALA A 102 -11.17 -11.20 30.92
CA ALA A 102 -11.98 -12.19 31.61
C ALA A 102 -12.53 -13.23 30.62
N GLY A 103 -12.92 -14.41 31.08
CA GLY A 103 -13.63 -15.40 30.27
C GLY A 103 -14.98 -14.91 29.80
N PRO A 104 -15.67 -15.67 28.91
CA PRO A 104 -17.04 -15.35 28.51
C PRO A 104 -17.96 -15.22 29.72
N LEU A 105 -18.84 -14.24 29.67
CA LEU A 105 -19.80 -13.92 30.73
C LEU A 105 -21.21 -14.11 30.15
N LEU A 106 -21.98 -15.04 30.72
CA LEU A 106 -23.41 -15.17 30.48
C LEU A 106 -24.16 -14.29 31.47
N LEU A 107 -25.00 -13.41 31.00
CA LEU A 107 -25.82 -12.48 31.76
C LEU A 107 -27.30 -12.81 31.54
N THR A 108 -28.05 -12.96 32.64
CA THR A 108 -29.49 -13.27 32.59
C THR A 108 -30.23 -12.53 33.69
N GLY A 109 -31.52 -12.25 33.49
CA GLY A 109 -32.42 -11.71 34.53
C GLY A 109 -31.84 -10.50 35.29
N SER A 110 -31.53 -10.70 36.58
CA SER A 110 -31.03 -9.65 37.51
C SER A 110 -29.71 -9.01 37.05
N ASP A 111 -28.89 -9.75 36.31
CA ASP A 111 -27.59 -9.24 35.84
C ASP A 111 -27.77 -8.11 34.81
N LEU A 112 -28.91 -8.11 34.09
CA LEU A 112 -29.26 -7.13 33.05
C LEU A 112 -29.99 -5.93 33.62
N THR A 113 -30.61 -6.04 34.81
CA THR A 113 -31.46 -5.01 35.43
C THR A 113 -30.78 -4.25 36.58
N SER A 114 -29.48 -4.53 36.87
CA SER A 114 -28.76 -3.88 38.00
C SER A 114 -28.78 -2.36 37.88
N GLU A 115 -29.12 -1.71 38.99
CA GLU A 115 -29.22 -0.27 39.16
C GLU A 115 -27.95 0.46 38.66
N GLY A 116 -28.11 1.38 37.71
CA GLY A 116 -27.03 2.19 37.15
C GLY A 116 -26.71 1.95 35.67
N ARG A 117 -27.33 0.96 35.04
CA ARG A 117 -27.32 0.80 33.58
C ARG A 117 -28.52 1.50 32.98
N GLU A 118 -28.40 2.78 32.74
CA GLU A 118 -29.30 3.46 31.78
C GLU A 118 -29.00 2.82 30.44
N THR A 119 -29.89 1.87 30.04
CA THR A 119 -29.95 1.32 28.70
C THR A 119 -30.33 2.45 27.76
N SER A 120 -29.36 3.18 27.25
CA SER A 120 -29.59 4.09 26.14
C SER A 120 -30.18 3.32 24.98
N GLN A 121 -31.15 3.92 24.27
CA GLN A 121 -31.71 3.33 23.04
C GLN A 121 -30.65 3.06 21.98
N THR A 122 -29.42 3.55 22.15
CA THR A 122 -28.27 3.42 21.27
C THR A 122 -27.30 2.30 21.69
N GLY A 123 -27.59 1.49 22.72
CA GLY A 123 -26.70 0.40 23.13
C GLY A 123 -25.34 0.87 23.72
N GLU A 124 -25.26 2.11 24.24
CA GLU A 124 -24.04 2.67 24.83
C GLU A 124 -23.45 1.82 25.96
N ALA A 125 -24.29 1.04 26.64
CA ALA A 125 -23.86 0.10 27.70
C ALA A 125 -23.43 -1.28 27.19
N GLY A 126 -23.38 -1.52 25.86
CA GLY A 126 -22.96 -2.82 25.28
C GLY A 126 -24.05 -3.89 25.27
N ILE A 127 -25.26 -3.59 25.73
CA ILE A 127 -26.41 -4.52 25.71
C ILE A 127 -27.64 -3.71 25.31
N VAL A 128 -28.45 -4.28 24.41
CA VAL A 128 -29.68 -3.64 23.93
C VAL A 128 -30.73 -3.57 25.03
N ALA A 129 -31.51 -2.47 25.09
CA ALA A 129 -32.64 -2.35 25.97
C ALA A 129 -33.69 -3.46 25.69
N GLY A 130 -34.17 -4.12 26.77
CA GLY A 130 -35.13 -5.22 26.64
C GLY A 130 -34.51 -6.60 26.39
N ALA A 131 -33.18 -6.72 26.43
CA ALA A 131 -32.53 -8.04 26.38
C ALA A 131 -32.94 -8.90 27.58
N THR A 132 -33.27 -10.16 27.30
CA THR A 132 -33.58 -11.19 28.32
C THR A 132 -32.32 -11.98 28.72
N SER A 133 -31.33 -12.02 27.83
CA SER A 133 -30.03 -12.64 28.06
C SER A 133 -28.96 -12.03 27.16
N ALA A 134 -27.71 -12.08 27.61
CA ALA A 134 -26.58 -11.67 26.81
C ALA A 134 -25.33 -12.50 27.13
N VAL A 135 -24.45 -12.66 26.14
CA VAL A 135 -23.10 -13.19 26.33
C VAL A 135 -22.11 -12.13 25.89
N ILE A 136 -21.15 -11.82 26.76
CA ILE A 136 -20.01 -10.96 26.46
C ILE A 136 -18.74 -11.80 26.50
N ALA A 137 -18.05 -11.93 25.38
CA ALA A 137 -16.88 -12.77 25.24
C ALA A 137 -15.68 -11.98 24.75
N PRO A 138 -14.47 -12.14 25.33
CA PRO A 138 -13.28 -11.40 24.93
C PRO A 138 -12.77 -11.86 23.58
N LEU A 139 -12.49 -10.92 22.69
CA LEU A 139 -11.70 -11.15 21.49
C LEU A 139 -10.22 -11.14 21.87
N ARG A 140 -9.53 -12.24 21.63
CA ARG A 140 -8.13 -12.39 22.01
C ARG A 140 -7.24 -12.59 20.80
N ALA A 141 -6.10 -11.89 20.82
CA ALA A 141 -4.99 -12.12 19.92
C ALA A 141 -3.72 -12.35 20.77
N ARG A 142 -3.01 -13.45 20.54
CA ARG A 142 -1.73 -13.76 21.23
C ARG A 142 -1.75 -13.62 22.74
N ARG A 143 -2.85 -13.97 23.43
CA ARG A 143 -3.10 -13.86 24.87
C ARG A 143 -3.51 -12.46 25.36
N GLU A 144 -3.57 -11.44 24.53
CA GLU A 144 -4.07 -10.13 24.90
C GLU A 144 -5.52 -9.97 24.45
N ALA A 145 -6.33 -9.29 25.25
CA ALA A 145 -7.67 -8.90 24.86
C ALA A 145 -7.55 -7.70 23.91
N ILE A 146 -8.05 -7.85 22.68
CA ILE A 146 -8.07 -6.80 21.66
C ILE A 146 -9.44 -6.16 21.50
N GLY A 147 -10.45 -6.75 22.17
CA GLY A 147 -11.84 -6.32 22.08
C GLY A 147 -12.76 -7.28 22.80
N ALA A 148 -14.06 -7.16 22.53
CA ALA A 148 -15.12 -8.05 23.00
C ALA A 148 -16.18 -8.25 21.92
N LEU A 149 -16.82 -9.41 21.90
CA LEU A 149 -18.05 -9.69 21.18
C LEU A 149 -19.17 -9.72 22.20
N THR A 150 -20.25 -8.98 21.93
CA THR A 150 -21.51 -9.07 22.70
C THR A 150 -22.59 -9.61 21.79
N VAL A 151 -23.32 -10.63 22.24
CA VAL A 151 -24.51 -11.16 21.60
C VAL A 151 -25.63 -11.11 22.62
N SER A 152 -26.80 -10.56 22.24
CA SER A 152 -27.97 -10.54 23.13
C SER A 152 -29.21 -11.07 22.44
N ARG A 153 -30.12 -11.63 23.24
CA ARG A 153 -31.48 -12.04 22.85
C ARG A 153 -32.51 -11.26 23.64
N SER A 154 -33.60 -10.93 23.00
CA SER A 154 -34.73 -10.16 23.53
C SER A 154 -36.06 -10.78 23.10
N GLY A 155 -37.16 -10.32 23.72
CA GLY A 155 -38.50 -10.72 23.33
C GLY A 155 -38.79 -12.21 23.50
N ASP A 156 -39.41 -12.81 22.48
CA ASP A 156 -39.95 -14.19 22.50
C ASP A 156 -38.90 -15.27 22.17
N HIS A 157 -37.64 -14.88 21.92
CA HIS A 157 -36.58 -15.85 21.66
C HIS A 157 -36.13 -16.57 22.94
N PRO A 158 -35.80 -17.87 22.88
CA PRO A 158 -35.24 -18.58 24.02
C PRO A 158 -33.99 -17.88 24.49
N PRO A 159 -33.81 -17.66 25.82
CA PRO A 159 -32.61 -16.98 26.32
C PRO A 159 -31.35 -17.78 26.00
N LEU A 160 -30.22 -17.06 25.88
CA LEU A 160 -28.89 -17.67 25.77
C LEU A 160 -28.60 -18.49 27.05
N THR A 161 -27.95 -19.62 26.86
CA THR A 161 -27.61 -20.58 27.91
C THR A 161 -26.13 -20.94 27.89
N GLU A 162 -25.66 -21.71 28.86
CA GLU A 162 -24.29 -22.24 28.85
C GLU A 162 -23.98 -23.11 27.62
N HIS A 163 -25.01 -23.72 27.01
CA HIS A 163 -24.83 -24.51 25.77
C HIS A 163 -24.46 -23.66 24.55
N ASP A 164 -24.74 -22.35 24.56
CA ASP A 164 -24.39 -21.42 23.48
C ASP A 164 -22.93 -20.94 23.59
N LEU A 165 -22.33 -21.01 24.79
CA LEU A 165 -20.97 -20.50 25.05
C LEU A 165 -19.90 -21.11 24.13
N PRO A 166 -19.82 -22.44 23.92
CA PRO A 166 -18.79 -23.01 23.07
C PRO A 166 -18.82 -22.51 21.61
N LEU A 167 -20.02 -22.26 21.08
CA LEU A 167 -20.15 -21.70 19.73
C LEU A 167 -19.68 -20.24 19.69
N ILE A 168 -20.04 -19.46 20.71
CA ILE A 168 -19.61 -18.05 20.80
C ILE A 168 -18.09 -17.97 21.00
N GLU A 169 -17.50 -18.89 21.80
CA GLU A 169 -16.05 -18.99 21.96
C GLU A 169 -15.33 -19.30 20.64
N ASP A 170 -15.86 -20.23 19.83
CA ASP A 170 -15.33 -20.52 18.50
C ASP A 170 -15.40 -19.28 17.58
N VAL A 171 -16.49 -18.53 17.65
CA VAL A 171 -16.68 -17.30 16.87
C VAL A 171 -15.68 -16.22 17.29
N VAL A 172 -15.52 -15.92 18.57
CA VAL A 172 -14.57 -14.90 19.06
C VAL A 172 -13.13 -15.26 18.75
N GLN A 173 -12.78 -16.56 18.82
CA GLN A 173 -11.46 -17.03 18.45
C GLN A 173 -11.15 -16.74 16.97
N ARG A 174 -12.10 -17.00 16.07
CA ARG A 174 -11.96 -16.74 14.62
C ARG A 174 -11.85 -15.26 14.32
N ILE A 175 -12.69 -14.43 14.93
CA ILE A 175 -12.64 -12.98 14.80
C ILE A 175 -11.31 -12.45 15.30
N GLY A 176 -10.87 -12.89 16.49
CA GLY A 176 -9.59 -12.49 17.08
C GLY A 176 -8.40 -12.81 16.18
N LEU A 177 -8.37 -14.03 15.63
CA LEU A 177 -7.33 -14.47 14.71
C LEU A 177 -7.31 -13.65 13.42
N ALA A 178 -8.48 -13.36 12.83
CA ALA A 178 -8.61 -12.57 11.62
C ALA A 178 -8.12 -11.12 11.84
N ILE A 179 -8.47 -10.52 12.98
CA ILE A 179 -8.02 -9.17 13.34
C ILE A 179 -6.50 -9.14 13.55
N ASP A 180 -5.92 -10.12 14.26
CA ASP A 180 -4.45 -10.20 14.47
C ASP A 180 -3.72 -10.32 13.14
N ASN A 181 -4.18 -11.20 12.25
CA ASN A 181 -3.59 -11.36 10.92
C ASN A 181 -3.65 -10.06 10.11
N ALA A 182 -4.78 -9.36 10.11
CA ALA A 182 -4.94 -8.09 9.41
C ALA A 182 -4.06 -6.97 10.01
N ARG A 183 -3.94 -6.90 11.35
CA ARG A 183 -3.04 -5.96 12.03
C ARG A 183 -1.58 -6.21 11.66
N LEU A 184 -1.15 -7.47 11.68
CA LEU A 184 0.20 -7.86 11.30
C LEU A 184 0.52 -7.54 9.84
N HIS A 185 -0.43 -7.83 8.95
CA HIS A 185 -0.27 -7.50 7.53
C HIS A 185 -0.10 -5.98 7.34
N ARG A 186 -0.99 -5.17 7.92
CA ARG A 186 -0.89 -3.70 7.87
C ARG A 186 0.40 -3.17 8.50
N GLN A 187 0.86 -3.77 9.61
CA GLN A 187 2.11 -3.37 10.24
C GLN A 187 3.31 -3.67 9.34
N ARG A 188 3.36 -4.85 8.72
CA ARG A 188 4.42 -5.20 7.75
C ARG A 188 4.42 -4.24 6.58
N GLN A 189 3.26 -3.96 6.02
CA GLN A 189 3.11 -3.02 4.91
C GLN A 189 3.61 -1.62 5.28
N ARG A 190 3.23 -1.08 6.44
CA ARG A 190 3.72 0.22 6.92
C ARG A 190 5.22 0.27 7.14
N ILE A 191 5.82 -0.84 7.62
CA ILE A 191 7.27 -0.94 7.78
C ILE A 191 7.94 -0.94 6.40
N ALA A 192 7.44 -1.74 5.46
CA ALA A 192 7.91 -1.79 4.09
C ALA A 192 7.87 -0.40 3.42
N GLU A 193 6.72 0.29 3.48
CA GLU A 193 6.54 1.64 2.94
C GLU A 193 7.50 2.67 3.57
N ARG A 194 7.72 2.60 4.88
CA ARG A 194 8.67 3.50 5.57
C ARG A 194 10.11 3.24 5.16
N LEU A 195 10.51 1.97 5.09
CA LEU A 195 11.84 1.59 4.61
C LEU A 195 12.05 2.09 3.18
N GLN A 196 11.11 1.83 2.30
CA GLN A 196 11.15 2.23 0.91
C GLN A 196 11.30 3.74 0.75
N ARG A 197 10.47 4.54 1.46
CA ARG A 197 10.60 6.01 1.46
C ARG A 197 11.95 6.49 1.99
N SER A 198 12.52 5.82 2.98
CA SER A 198 13.83 6.18 3.52
C SER A 198 14.99 5.82 2.58
N LEU A 199 14.77 4.90 1.65
CA LEU A 199 15.74 4.50 0.64
C LEU A 199 15.72 5.39 -0.60
N LEU A 200 14.65 6.16 -0.85
CA LEU A 200 14.58 7.07 -2.00
C LEU A 200 15.31 8.38 -1.69
N PRO A 201 16.11 8.89 -2.62
CA PRO A 201 16.86 10.13 -2.43
C PRO A 201 15.96 11.36 -2.58
N GLU A 202 16.34 12.44 -1.91
CA GLU A 202 15.85 13.77 -2.26
C GLU A 202 16.52 14.24 -3.56
N LEU A 203 15.74 14.84 -4.45
CA LEU A 203 16.24 15.39 -5.69
C LEU A 203 17.05 16.67 -5.41
N PRO A 204 18.18 16.90 -6.09
CA PRO A 204 18.93 18.13 -5.94
C PRO A 204 18.12 19.32 -6.47
N HIS A 205 18.27 20.46 -5.83
CA HIS A 205 17.78 21.72 -6.37
C HIS A 205 18.83 22.27 -7.34
N VAL A 206 18.44 22.40 -8.61
CA VAL A 206 19.29 22.96 -9.66
C VAL A 206 18.49 24.10 -10.29
N ASP A 207 19.02 25.31 -10.24
CA ASP A 207 18.27 26.56 -10.50
C ASP A 207 17.48 26.55 -11.82
N ASP A 208 18.03 25.96 -12.87
CA ASP A 208 17.40 25.97 -14.21
C ASP A 208 16.62 24.72 -14.54
N LEU A 209 16.71 23.68 -13.73
CA LEU A 209 16.12 22.37 -14.01
C LEU A 209 15.00 22.06 -13.02
N HIS A 210 13.79 21.91 -13.54
CA HIS A 210 12.66 21.49 -12.70
C HIS A 210 12.50 19.97 -12.73
N MET A 211 12.74 19.33 -11.61
CA MET A 211 12.66 17.88 -11.46
C MET A 211 11.49 17.47 -10.55
N ALA A 212 10.88 16.35 -10.86
CA ALA A 212 9.96 15.65 -9.98
C ALA A 212 10.18 14.15 -10.09
N ALA A 213 10.06 13.47 -8.97
CA ALA A 213 10.05 12.00 -8.94
C ALA A 213 8.81 11.51 -8.21
N ARG A 214 8.34 10.32 -8.60
CA ARG A 214 7.26 9.61 -7.92
C ARG A 214 7.66 8.15 -7.79
N TYR A 215 7.20 7.59 -6.70
CA TYR A 215 7.32 6.17 -6.44
C TYR A 215 5.96 5.64 -5.97
N SER A 216 5.46 4.63 -6.62
CA SER A 216 4.22 3.93 -6.26
C SER A 216 4.53 2.46 -6.01
N PRO A 217 4.44 1.98 -4.75
CA PRO A 217 4.66 0.57 -4.45
C PRO A 217 3.53 -0.29 -5.01
N SER A 218 3.85 -1.53 -5.35
CA SER A 218 2.89 -2.56 -5.74
C SER A 218 1.79 -2.75 -4.69
N HIS A 219 0.54 -2.83 -5.12
CA HIS A 219 -0.60 -3.05 -4.24
C HIS A 219 -0.78 -4.52 -3.82
N THR A 220 -0.09 -5.45 -4.46
CA THR A 220 -0.32 -6.91 -4.28
C THR A 220 0.51 -7.53 -3.16
N THR A 221 1.60 -6.91 -2.76
CA THR A 221 2.51 -7.45 -1.75
C THR A 221 2.92 -6.39 -0.72
N ALA A 222 3.01 -6.78 0.55
CA ALA A 222 3.57 -5.94 1.61
C ALA A 222 5.11 -5.96 1.60
N GLU A 223 5.70 -5.89 0.41
CA GLU A 223 7.12 -6.06 0.15
C GLU A 223 7.74 -4.74 -0.29
N VAL A 224 9.05 -4.63 -0.18
CA VAL A 224 9.81 -3.43 -0.58
C VAL A 224 10.36 -3.69 -1.97
N GLY A 225 10.12 -2.79 -2.93
CA GLY A 225 10.48 -3.00 -4.32
C GLY A 225 11.95 -2.83 -4.67
N GLY A 226 12.29 -3.33 -5.86
CA GLY A 226 13.60 -3.23 -6.49
C GLY A 226 13.85 -1.92 -7.25
N ASP A 227 12.79 -1.17 -7.52
CA ASP A 227 12.82 0.07 -8.28
C ASP A 227 13.50 1.21 -7.53
N TRP A 228 14.27 2.01 -8.24
CA TRP A 228 14.85 3.23 -7.69
C TRP A 228 15.01 4.31 -8.76
N TYR A 229 15.07 5.55 -8.28
CA TYR A 229 15.59 6.69 -9.03
C TYR A 229 16.71 7.38 -8.24
N ASP A 230 17.54 8.13 -8.90
CA ASP A 230 18.52 9.03 -8.24
C ASP A 230 18.83 10.22 -9.15
N SER A 231 19.21 11.32 -8.52
CA SER A 231 19.74 12.49 -9.21
C SER A 231 20.67 13.24 -8.25
N PHE A 232 21.80 13.67 -8.74
CA PHE A 232 22.76 14.49 -7.99
C PHE A 232 23.63 15.28 -8.95
N VAL A 233 24.23 16.34 -8.42
CA VAL A 233 25.15 17.18 -9.18
C VAL A 233 26.56 16.61 -9.07
N LEU A 234 27.22 16.41 -10.21
CA LEU A 234 28.62 15.98 -10.28
C LEU A 234 29.54 17.12 -9.87
N PRO A 235 30.80 16.84 -9.47
CA PRO A 235 31.81 17.89 -9.21
C PRO A 235 32.06 18.81 -10.40
N THR A 236 31.75 18.39 -11.63
CA THR A 236 31.76 19.20 -12.85
C THR A 236 30.64 20.23 -12.95
N GLY A 237 29.65 20.19 -12.08
CA GLY A 237 28.43 20.99 -12.18
C GLY A 237 27.31 20.35 -13.03
N SER A 238 27.59 19.27 -13.74
CA SER A 238 26.59 18.54 -14.53
C SER A 238 25.64 17.76 -13.64
N THR A 239 24.37 17.60 -14.02
CA THR A 239 23.37 16.87 -13.25
C THR A 239 23.20 15.46 -13.81
N THR A 240 23.21 14.48 -12.91
CA THR A 240 22.92 13.08 -13.25
C THR A 240 21.44 12.79 -13.13
N LEU A 241 20.93 11.88 -13.98
CA LEU A 241 19.61 11.29 -13.90
C LEU A 241 19.76 9.77 -13.97
N ILE A 242 19.26 9.09 -12.96
CA ILE A 242 19.38 7.63 -12.83
C ILE A 242 18.01 7.06 -12.55
N ILE A 243 17.69 5.95 -13.18
CA ILE A 243 16.56 5.10 -12.85
C ILE A 243 16.97 3.65 -13.07
N GLY A 244 16.42 2.74 -12.30
CA GLY A 244 16.72 1.33 -12.46
C GLY A 244 15.75 0.45 -11.69
N ASP A 245 15.88 -0.84 -11.92
CA ASP A 245 15.11 -1.88 -11.25
C ASP A 245 15.98 -3.12 -11.03
N VAL A 246 15.96 -3.65 -9.80
CA VAL A 246 16.61 -4.90 -9.41
C VAL A 246 15.59 -6.02 -9.50
N THR A 247 15.96 -7.10 -10.16
CA THR A 247 15.10 -8.28 -10.28
C THR A 247 14.61 -8.78 -8.92
N GLY A 248 13.30 -8.74 -8.70
CA GLY A 248 12.61 -9.19 -7.48
C GLY A 248 11.99 -8.02 -6.68
N HIS A 249 11.04 -8.37 -5.82
CA HIS A 249 10.21 -7.41 -5.06
C HIS A 249 10.19 -7.74 -3.55
N ASP A 250 11.29 -8.28 -3.02
CA ASP A 250 11.44 -8.61 -1.60
C ASP A 250 12.43 -7.67 -0.88
N LEU A 251 12.54 -7.80 0.43
CA LEU A 251 13.49 -7.02 1.23
C LEU A 251 14.94 -7.18 0.73
N LYS A 252 15.30 -8.34 0.16
CA LYS A 252 16.62 -8.59 -0.41
C LYS A 252 16.84 -7.74 -1.67
N ALA A 253 15.83 -7.64 -2.54
CA ALA A 253 15.87 -6.77 -3.71
C ALA A 253 16.08 -5.30 -3.30
N ALA A 254 15.35 -4.79 -2.30
CA ALA A 254 15.51 -3.44 -1.79
C ALA A 254 16.90 -3.15 -1.19
N VAL A 255 17.47 -4.11 -0.45
CA VAL A 255 18.84 -3.99 0.06
C VAL A 255 19.85 -3.96 -1.10
N THR A 256 19.67 -4.83 -2.08
CA THR A 256 20.51 -4.86 -3.29
C THR A 256 20.39 -3.55 -4.06
N MET A 257 19.19 -3.06 -4.29
CA MET A 257 18.91 -1.75 -4.91
C MET A 257 19.68 -0.63 -4.22
N SER A 258 19.59 -0.55 -2.90
CA SER A 258 20.31 0.47 -2.11
C SER A 258 21.82 0.38 -2.30
N HIS A 259 22.39 -0.83 -2.33
CA HIS A 259 23.81 -1.03 -2.59
C HIS A 259 24.19 -0.59 -4.00
N LEU A 260 23.44 -1.01 -5.03
CA LEU A 260 23.71 -0.66 -6.42
C LEU A 260 23.63 0.84 -6.64
N ARG A 261 22.59 1.50 -6.12
CA ARG A 261 22.43 2.95 -6.21
C ARG A 261 23.61 3.70 -5.57
N ASN A 262 23.97 3.34 -4.33
CA ASN A 262 25.08 4.03 -3.63
C ASN A 262 26.44 3.77 -4.30
N MET A 263 26.65 2.57 -4.83
CA MET A 263 27.86 2.22 -5.55
C MET A 263 27.96 3.01 -6.87
N LEU A 264 26.86 3.09 -7.63
CA LEU A 264 26.80 3.88 -8.86
C LEU A 264 27.04 5.37 -8.60
N ARG A 265 26.43 5.92 -7.55
CA ARG A 265 26.65 7.30 -7.10
C ARG A 265 28.12 7.56 -6.75
N GLY A 266 28.74 6.65 -5.99
CA GLY A 266 30.15 6.74 -5.63
C GLY A 266 31.08 6.70 -6.84
N ILE A 267 30.85 5.75 -7.77
CA ILE A 267 31.64 5.62 -9.00
C ILE A 267 31.50 6.88 -9.86
N ALA A 268 30.29 7.37 -10.08
CA ALA A 268 30.04 8.54 -10.92
C ALA A 268 30.65 9.82 -10.32
N SER A 269 30.56 10.00 -9.01
CA SER A 269 31.13 11.17 -8.33
C SER A 269 32.67 11.21 -8.36
N ASP A 270 33.31 10.02 -8.30
CA ASP A 270 34.79 9.92 -8.30
C ASP A 270 35.36 10.01 -9.73
N ARG A 271 34.76 9.36 -10.71
CA ARG A 271 35.38 9.12 -12.01
C ARG A 271 35.09 10.16 -13.07
N GLN A 272 33.94 10.79 -13.06
CA GLN A 272 33.53 11.81 -14.05
C GLN A 272 33.78 11.37 -15.51
N GLU A 273 33.54 10.08 -15.77
CA GLU A 273 33.69 9.44 -17.08
C GLU A 273 32.35 9.43 -17.84
N PRO A 274 32.34 9.21 -19.15
CA PRO A 274 31.11 9.04 -19.93
C PRO A 274 30.22 7.93 -19.41
N PRO A 275 28.87 8.00 -19.65
CA PRO A 275 27.89 7.06 -19.10
C PRO A 275 28.20 5.57 -19.33
N GLU A 276 28.67 5.20 -20.50
CA GLU A 276 29.04 3.81 -20.81
C GLU A 276 30.21 3.29 -19.95
N LYS A 277 31.14 4.19 -19.58
CA LYS A 277 32.28 3.80 -18.72
C LYS A 277 31.84 3.65 -17.28
N ILE A 278 30.96 4.53 -16.80
CA ILE A 278 30.38 4.44 -15.46
C ILE A 278 29.61 3.13 -15.29
N LEU A 279 28.73 2.77 -16.25
CA LEU A 279 27.99 1.52 -16.19
C LEU A 279 28.90 0.29 -16.31
N HIS A 280 29.95 0.34 -17.13
CA HIS A 280 30.93 -0.75 -17.19
C HIS A 280 31.68 -0.96 -15.86
N ARG A 281 32.09 0.13 -15.18
CA ARG A 281 32.68 0.03 -13.84
C ARG A 281 31.71 -0.53 -12.83
N MET A 282 30.43 -0.19 -12.97
CA MET A 282 29.37 -0.75 -12.16
C MET A 282 29.26 -2.26 -12.35
N ASP A 283 29.35 -2.80 -13.58
CA ASP A 283 29.36 -4.23 -13.83
C ASP A 283 30.52 -4.95 -13.12
N VAL A 284 31.74 -4.39 -13.20
CA VAL A 284 32.92 -4.95 -12.55
C VAL A 284 32.76 -4.99 -11.03
N ALA A 285 32.28 -3.88 -10.46
CA ALA A 285 32.05 -3.79 -9.02
C ALA A 285 30.93 -4.72 -8.56
N GLN A 286 29.83 -4.78 -9.30
CA GLN A 286 28.69 -5.66 -9.01
C GLN A 286 29.07 -7.13 -9.12
N HIS A 287 29.79 -7.53 -10.17
CA HIS A 287 30.27 -8.91 -10.33
C HIS A 287 31.15 -9.35 -9.16
N THR A 288 31.98 -8.44 -8.63
CA THR A 288 32.88 -8.72 -7.51
C THR A 288 32.15 -8.80 -6.17
N LEU A 289 31.25 -7.84 -5.89
CA LEU A 289 30.65 -7.68 -4.58
C LEU A 289 29.30 -8.39 -4.42
N TYR A 290 28.54 -8.51 -5.52
CA TYR A 290 27.18 -9.07 -5.56
C TYR A 290 27.00 -10.03 -6.72
N PRO A 291 27.79 -11.15 -6.79
CA PRO A 291 27.73 -12.09 -7.91
C PRO A 291 26.33 -12.68 -8.09
N GLY A 292 25.91 -12.77 -9.35
CA GLY A 292 24.61 -13.35 -9.71
C GLY A 292 23.40 -12.43 -9.53
N THR A 293 23.61 -11.18 -9.14
CA THR A 293 22.53 -10.16 -9.17
C THR A 293 22.49 -9.48 -10.53
N THR A 294 21.30 -9.16 -11.02
CA THR A 294 21.09 -8.37 -12.24
C THR A 294 20.14 -7.22 -11.97
N ALA A 295 20.30 -6.16 -12.73
CA ALA A 295 19.40 -5.01 -12.67
C ALA A 295 19.25 -4.37 -14.04
N THR A 296 18.14 -3.67 -14.25
CA THR A 296 18.02 -2.70 -15.35
C THR A 296 18.46 -1.33 -14.86
N CYS A 297 19.03 -0.49 -15.73
CA CYS A 297 19.44 0.85 -15.33
C CYS A 297 19.57 1.79 -16.54
N ILE A 298 19.21 3.05 -16.33
CA ILE A 298 19.65 4.19 -17.13
C ILE A 298 20.57 5.03 -16.28
N PHE A 299 21.75 5.36 -16.81
CA PHE A 299 22.61 6.40 -16.28
C PHE A 299 22.76 7.48 -17.33
N ALA A 300 22.35 8.70 -16.98
CA ALA A 300 22.39 9.85 -17.88
C ALA A 300 22.99 11.06 -17.20
N VAL A 301 23.64 11.90 -17.97
CA VAL A 301 24.24 13.17 -17.55
C VAL A 301 23.72 14.27 -18.45
N ILE A 302 23.16 15.31 -17.85
CA ILE A 302 22.68 16.47 -18.57
C ILE A 302 23.71 17.60 -18.52
N HIS A 303 23.98 18.17 -19.68
CA HIS A 303 24.90 19.28 -19.88
C HIS A 303 24.14 20.42 -20.54
N GLY A 304 24.49 21.64 -20.21
CA GLY A 304 23.91 22.84 -20.84
C GLY A 304 23.96 24.05 -19.92
N SER A 305 23.41 25.13 -20.41
CA SER A 305 23.23 26.36 -19.65
C SER A 305 21.91 27.04 -20.06
N GLU A 306 21.49 28.08 -19.35
CA GLU A 306 20.31 28.90 -19.71
C GLU A 306 20.35 29.42 -21.15
N ALA A 307 21.54 29.66 -21.70
CA ALA A 307 21.71 30.07 -23.09
C ALA A 307 21.52 28.94 -24.12
N GLY A 308 21.45 27.65 -23.64
CA GLY A 308 21.36 26.46 -24.49
C GLY A 308 22.64 26.18 -25.32
N PRO A 309 22.68 25.12 -26.11
CA PRO A 309 21.73 24.00 -26.11
C PRO A 309 21.89 23.07 -24.91
N TRP A 310 20.81 22.37 -24.55
CA TRP A 310 20.85 21.29 -23.57
C TRP A 310 21.08 19.96 -24.28
N GLU A 311 22.01 19.16 -23.74
CA GLU A 311 22.34 17.83 -24.25
C GLU A 311 22.28 16.79 -23.13
N LEU A 312 21.86 15.60 -23.48
CA LEU A 312 21.81 14.42 -22.60
C LEU A 312 22.78 13.36 -23.14
N ASP A 313 23.80 13.05 -22.38
CA ASP A 313 24.61 11.85 -22.58
C ASP A 313 24.07 10.72 -21.75
N TYR A 314 23.79 9.56 -22.36
CA TYR A 314 23.15 8.47 -21.63
C TYR A 314 23.56 7.08 -22.10
N ALA A 315 23.50 6.12 -21.20
CA ALA A 315 23.65 4.69 -21.47
C ALA A 315 22.51 3.91 -20.79
N VAL A 316 22.03 2.89 -21.47
CA VAL A 316 20.86 2.06 -21.06
C VAL A 316 21.30 0.62 -20.90
N ALA A 317 21.15 0.08 -19.70
CA ALA A 317 21.40 -1.31 -19.36
C ALA A 317 20.08 -2.05 -19.20
N GLY A 318 19.56 -2.64 -20.26
CA GLY A 318 18.34 -3.47 -20.25
C GLY A 318 17.04 -2.76 -19.87
N HIS A 319 17.05 -1.46 -19.68
CA HIS A 319 15.92 -0.66 -19.17
C HIS A 319 15.03 -0.14 -20.30
N PRO A 320 13.72 0.15 -20.06
CA PRO A 320 12.87 0.86 -21.01
C PRO A 320 13.49 2.18 -21.45
N PRO A 321 13.32 2.61 -22.74
CA PRO A 321 13.97 3.81 -23.27
C PRO A 321 13.40 5.09 -22.64
N PRO A 322 14.21 6.13 -22.38
CA PRO A 322 13.72 7.44 -21.96
C PRO A 322 12.71 8.01 -22.98
N LEU A 323 11.71 8.71 -22.50
CA LEU A 323 10.72 9.41 -23.31
C LEU A 323 10.98 10.93 -23.26
N LEU A 324 11.25 11.54 -24.40
CA LEU A 324 11.32 12.99 -24.56
C LEU A 324 9.96 13.49 -25.08
N VAL A 325 9.42 14.50 -24.39
CA VAL A 325 8.16 15.18 -24.71
C VAL A 325 8.46 16.66 -24.91
N THR A 326 8.22 17.19 -26.11
CA THR A 326 8.38 18.62 -26.38
C THR A 326 7.21 19.43 -25.81
N HIS A 327 7.39 20.73 -25.66
CA HIS A 327 6.33 21.62 -25.19
C HIS A 327 5.05 21.57 -26.04
N ASP A 328 5.20 21.28 -27.34
CA ASP A 328 4.09 21.19 -28.29
C ASP A 328 3.41 19.81 -28.31
N GLY A 329 3.90 18.87 -27.50
CA GLY A 329 3.31 17.55 -27.38
C GLY A 329 3.92 16.49 -28.31
N ASP A 330 4.94 16.82 -29.10
CA ASP A 330 5.68 15.80 -29.82
C ASP A 330 6.44 14.89 -28.89
N THR A 331 6.42 13.58 -29.18
CA THR A 331 7.03 12.57 -28.31
C THR A 331 8.03 11.70 -29.07
N ARG A 332 9.18 11.44 -28.46
CA ARG A 332 10.23 10.60 -29.03
C ARG A 332 10.90 9.72 -27.96
N TYR A 333 10.99 8.41 -28.23
CA TYR A 333 11.84 7.53 -27.42
C TYR A 333 13.29 7.71 -27.80
N LEU A 334 14.15 7.78 -26.79
CA LEU A 334 15.60 7.84 -26.96
C LEU A 334 16.14 6.40 -26.98
N ASN A 335 16.25 5.83 -28.17
CA ASN A 335 16.61 4.42 -28.38
C ASN A 335 18.10 4.13 -28.49
N GLY A 336 18.96 5.14 -28.36
CA GLY A 336 20.41 4.98 -28.37
C GLY A 336 20.96 4.39 -27.09
N GLY A 337 22.26 4.08 -27.07
CA GLY A 337 22.97 3.67 -25.83
C GLY A 337 22.50 2.37 -25.18
N ARG A 338 21.75 1.53 -25.87
CA ARG A 338 21.14 0.29 -25.30
C ARG A 338 22.13 -0.86 -25.25
N SER A 339 22.15 -1.54 -24.12
CA SER A 339 23.03 -2.68 -23.86
C SER A 339 22.33 -3.73 -22.96
N HIS A 340 23.06 -4.78 -22.60
CA HIS A 340 22.62 -5.84 -21.69
C HIS A 340 22.37 -5.32 -20.26
N LEU A 341 21.69 -6.11 -19.44
CA LEU A 341 21.43 -5.82 -18.02
C LEU A 341 22.72 -5.53 -17.26
N LEU A 342 22.65 -4.75 -16.19
CA LEU A 342 23.75 -4.62 -15.23
C LEU A 342 24.02 -5.98 -14.57
N GLY A 343 25.32 -6.28 -14.37
CA GLY A 343 25.77 -7.51 -13.73
C GLY A 343 25.66 -8.78 -14.57
N ALA A 344 25.15 -8.70 -15.82
CA ALA A 344 25.05 -9.85 -16.70
C ALA A 344 26.43 -10.33 -17.23
N THR A 345 27.32 -9.39 -17.55
CA THR A 345 28.69 -9.68 -18.02
C THR A 345 29.59 -8.47 -17.86
N THR A 346 30.89 -8.73 -17.66
CA THR A 346 31.95 -7.70 -17.61
C THR A 346 32.74 -7.60 -18.91
N ASP A 347 32.52 -8.53 -19.85
CA ASP A 347 33.36 -8.70 -21.02
C ASP A 347 32.92 -7.91 -22.25
N LEU A 348 31.67 -7.44 -22.25
CA LEU A 348 31.12 -6.71 -23.37
C LEU A 348 31.15 -5.20 -23.15
N PRO A 349 31.56 -4.42 -24.15
CA PRO A 349 31.52 -2.95 -24.08
C PRO A 349 30.07 -2.47 -24.05
N ARG A 350 29.85 -1.34 -23.38
CA ARG A 350 28.57 -0.65 -23.38
C ARG A 350 28.62 0.52 -24.33
N PRO A 351 27.59 0.75 -25.16
CA PRO A 351 27.45 1.97 -25.93
C PRO A 351 26.85 3.09 -25.07
N SER A 352 27.12 4.32 -25.44
CA SER A 352 26.38 5.52 -25.04
C SER A 352 25.76 6.21 -26.26
N ALA A 353 24.89 7.16 -25.98
CA ALA A 353 24.30 8.02 -26.98
C ALA A 353 24.13 9.44 -26.43
N THR A 354 24.15 10.42 -27.33
CA THR A 354 23.85 11.81 -27.02
C THR A 354 22.52 12.22 -27.68
N ALA A 355 21.73 12.98 -26.95
CA ALA A 355 20.46 13.52 -27.44
C ALA A 355 20.36 15.02 -27.15
N SER A 356 20.02 15.81 -28.16
CA SER A 356 19.67 17.21 -27.96
C SER A 356 18.27 17.31 -27.35
N LEU A 357 18.15 18.17 -26.33
CA LEU A 357 16.94 18.40 -25.58
C LEU A 357 16.41 19.82 -25.88
N PRO A 358 15.27 19.98 -26.56
CA PRO A 358 14.67 21.28 -26.81
C PRO A 358 14.29 22.01 -25.53
N ALA A 359 14.33 23.34 -25.54
CA ALA A 359 13.82 24.14 -24.42
C ALA A 359 12.37 23.80 -24.08
N GLN A 360 12.01 23.88 -22.83
CA GLN A 360 10.70 23.55 -22.29
C GLN A 360 10.25 22.09 -22.51
N SER A 361 11.13 21.21 -23.03
CA SER A 361 10.80 19.79 -23.14
C SER A 361 10.88 19.10 -21.77
N THR A 362 10.16 17.99 -21.64
CA THR A 362 10.20 17.11 -20.48
C THR A 362 10.86 15.79 -20.88
N LEU A 363 11.91 15.42 -20.14
CA LEU A 363 12.50 14.10 -20.20
C LEU A 363 11.90 13.24 -19.11
N LEU A 364 11.32 12.10 -19.46
CA LEU A 364 10.78 11.11 -18.53
C LEU A 364 11.63 9.85 -18.56
N LEU A 365 12.10 9.45 -17.38
CA LEU A 365 12.62 8.13 -17.09
C LEU A 365 11.56 7.39 -16.26
N TYR A 366 11.37 6.08 -16.48
CA TYR A 366 10.30 5.31 -15.84
C TYR A 366 10.66 3.83 -15.82
N THR A 367 10.21 3.12 -14.80
CA THR A 367 10.34 1.66 -14.70
C THR A 367 9.20 0.95 -15.44
N ASP A 368 9.36 -0.33 -15.68
CA ASP A 368 8.43 -1.13 -16.49
C ASP A 368 7.04 -1.27 -15.87
N GLY A 369 6.92 -1.21 -14.52
CA GLY A 369 5.64 -1.19 -13.83
C GLY A 369 4.66 -0.10 -14.31
N LEU A 370 5.15 1.02 -14.89
CA LEU A 370 4.29 2.03 -15.51
C LEU A 370 3.60 1.53 -16.78
N ILE A 371 4.28 0.68 -17.52
CA ILE A 371 3.86 0.26 -18.88
C ILE A 371 3.42 -1.19 -18.94
N GLU A 372 3.88 -2.05 -18.02
CA GLU A 372 3.58 -3.47 -18.05
C GLU A 372 2.13 -3.75 -17.65
N ARG A 373 1.43 -4.46 -18.51
CA ARG A 373 0.07 -4.96 -18.26
C ARG A 373 -0.07 -6.40 -18.73
N ARG A 374 -0.68 -7.23 -17.90
CA ARG A 374 -0.96 -8.63 -18.27
C ARG A 374 -1.75 -8.70 -19.57
N GLY A 375 -1.20 -9.42 -20.56
CA GLY A 375 -1.85 -9.66 -21.86
C GLY A 375 -1.73 -8.52 -22.88
N GLU A 376 -0.97 -7.45 -22.59
CA GLU A 376 -0.66 -6.38 -23.51
C GLU A 376 0.76 -6.50 -24.07
N THR A 377 0.97 -6.15 -25.34
CA THR A 377 2.32 -6.13 -25.93
C THR A 377 3.04 -4.85 -25.55
N LEU A 378 4.38 -4.93 -25.39
CA LEU A 378 5.22 -3.78 -25.05
C LEU A 378 5.01 -2.59 -26.00
N ASP A 379 4.88 -2.84 -27.31
CA ASP A 379 4.64 -1.78 -28.30
C ASP A 379 3.33 -1.03 -28.10
N ARG A 380 2.30 -1.71 -27.63
CA ARG A 380 1.01 -1.08 -27.32
C ARG A 380 1.11 -0.23 -26.06
N SER A 381 1.76 -0.75 -25.02
CA SER A 381 2.01 -0.05 -23.78
C SER A 381 2.84 1.22 -24.00
N LEU A 382 3.92 1.13 -24.78
CA LEU A 382 4.75 2.28 -25.15
C LEU A 382 3.97 3.33 -25.94
N ARG A 383 3.10 2.92 -26.89
CA ARG A 383 2.21 3.86 -27.60
C ARG A 383 1.25 4.56 -26.66
N ARG A 384 0.67 3.85 -25.71
CA ARG A 384 -0.23 4.40 -24.69
C ARG A 384 0.49 5.45 -23.84
N LEU A 385 1.71 5.14 -23.34
CA LEU A 385 2.53 6.09 -22.59
C LEU A 385 2.78 7.37 -23.40
N ARG A 386 3.18 7.26 -24.67
CA ARG A 386 3.38 8.43 -25.56
C ARG A 386 2.13 9.30 -25.67
N GLN A 387 0.96 8.70 -25.85
CA GLN A 387 -0.31 9.43 -25.99
C GLN A 387 -0.66 10.21 -24.72
N HIS A 388 -0.53 9.56 -23.54
CA HIS A 388 -0.77 10.24 -22.26
C HIS A 388 0.25 11.35 -22.01
N ALA A 389 1.52 11.08 -22.22
CA ALA A 389 2.59 12.05 -22.01
C ALA A 389 2.47 13.28 -22.96
N ALA A 390 2.04 13.07 -24.20
CA ALA A 390 1.78 14.15 -25.16
C ALA A 390 0.67 15.09 -24.67
N ALA A 391 -0.40 14.54 -24.11
CA ALA A 391 -1.52 15.32 -23.57
C ALA A 391 -1.12 16.18 -22.37
N LEU A 392 -0.10 15.76 -21.62
CA LEU A 392 0.41 16.39 -20.41
C LEU A 392 1.66 17.28 -20.66
N ALA A 393 1.99 17.56 -21.91
CA ALA A 393 3.23 18.24 -22.29
C ALA A 393 3.46 19.61 -21.61
N ARG A 394 2.40 20.28 -21.16
CA ARG A 394 2.45 21.62 -20.55
C ARG A 394 2.34 21.61 -19.03
N GLU A 395 2.00 20.48 -18.45
CA GLU A 395 1.85 20.34 -17.00
C GLU A 395 3.20 20.47 -16.26
N THR A 396 3.19 20.83 -15.00
CA THR A 396 4.41 20.82 -14.19
C THR A 396 4.98 19.41 -14.11
N PRO A 397 6.30 19.21 -13.86
CA PRO A 397 6.85 17.87 -13.72
C PRO A 397 6.16 17.04 -12.63
N GLY A 398 5.69 17.67 -11.56
CA GLY A 398 4.93 17.02 -10.48
C GLY A 398 3.59 16.51 -10.98
N ASP A 399 2.75 17.40 -11.53
CA ASP A 399 1.43 17.05 -12.06
C ASP A 399 1.55 16.06 -13.22
N PHE A 400 2.56 16.22 -14.07
CA PHE A 400 2.86 15.27 -15.15
C PHE A 400 3.07 13.85 -14.65
N CYS A 401 3.87 13.67 -13.58
CA CYS A 401 4.07 12.35 -12.98
C CYS A 401 2.81 11.82 -12.31
N ASP A 402 2.06 12.66 -11.56
CA ASP A 402 0.85 12.26 -10.86
C ASP A 402 -0.24 11.79 -11.83
N GLU A 403 -0.47 12.53 -12.91
CA GLU A 403 -1.45 12.17 -13.95
C GLU A 403 -1.04 10.91 -14.74
N LEU A 404 0.26 10.71 -15.00
CA LEU A 404 0.75 9.47 -15.62
C LEU A 404 0.51 8.26 -14.72
N LEU A 405 0.78 8.37 -13.43
CA LEU A 405 0.50 7.28 -12.48
C LEU A 405 -1.00 6.97 -12.43
N ALA A 406 -1.84 7.98 -12.28
CA ALA A 406 -3.28 7.82 -12.23
C ALA A 406 -3.86 7.19 -13.50
N GLY A 407 -3.36 7.58 -14.68
CA GLY A 407 -3.88 7.11 -15.96
C GLY A 407 -3.32 5.76 -16.44
N LEU A 408 -2.09 5.43 -16.05
CA LEU A 408 -1.39 4.27 -16.60
C LEU A 408 -1.20 3.13 -15.59
N ALA A 409 -1.08 3.42 -14.30
CA ALA A 409 -0.75 2.44 -13.27
C ALA A 409 -1.66 2.52 -12.01
N PRO A 410 -3.01 2.69 -12.14
CA PRO A 410 -3.89 2.83 -10.97
C PRO A 410 -3.86 1.60 -10.05
N ASP A 411 -3.63 0.41 -10.62
CA ASP A 411 -3.59 -0.88 -9.91
C ASP A 411 -2.38 -1.70 -10.39
N SER A 412 -1.20 -1.08 -10.44
CA SER A 412 0.00 -1.79 -10.90
C SER A 412 0.30 -3.01 -10.01
N ALA A 413 0.60 -4.12 -10.66
CA ALA A 413 1.04 -5.35 -10.01
C ALA A 413 2.51 -5.28 -9.59
N ASP A 414 3.26 -4.32 -10.10
CA ASP A 414 4.68 -4.07 -9.82
C ASP A 414 4.89 -2.65 -9.29
N ASP A 415 6.05 -2.41 -8.72
CA ASP A 415 6.47 -1.09 -8.31
C ASP A 415 6.61 -0.16 -9.51
N VAL A 416 6.42 1.13 -9.30
CA VAL A 416 6.56 2.14 -10.35
C VAL A 416 7.42 3.28 -9.86
N ALA A 417 8.53 3.52 -10.51
CA ALA A 417 9.34 4.71 -10.30
C ALA A 417 9.29 5.63 -11.53
N LEU A 418 9.13 6.92 -11.30
CA LEU A 418 9.15 7.97 -12.33
C LEU A 418 10.16 9.04 -11.93
N LEU A 419 10.93 9.52 -12.91
CA LEU A 419 11.77 10.71 -12.78
C LEU A 419 11.55 11.58 -14.00
N ALA A 420 10.95 12.75 -13.80
CA ALA A 420 10.70 13.74 -14.85
C ALA A 420 11.58 14.97 -14.64
N LEU A 421 12.20 15.42 -15.71
CA LEU A 421 12.98 16.64 -15.75
C LEU A 421 12.44 17.56 -16.83
N ARG A 422 12.10 18.81 -16.49
CA ARG A 422 11.74 19.85 -17.44
C ARG A 422 12.83 20.86 -17.59
N LEU A 423 13.15 21.15 -18.84
CA LEU A 423 14.12 22.16 -19.21
C LEU A 423 13.53 23.57 -19.12
N PRO A 424 14.34 24.57 -18.82
CA PRO A 424 13.94 25.98 -18.82
C PRO A 424 13.50 26.47 -20.21
N ARG A 425 12.91 27.64 -20.23
CA ARG A 425 12.71 28.38 -21.47
C ARG A 425 14.07 28.80 -22.03
N ALA A 426 14.22 28.79 -23.35
CA ALA A 426 15.40 29.39 -23.96
C ALA A 426 15.53 30.86 -23.51
N GLY A 427 16.65 31.19 -22.88
CA GLY A 427 16.94 32.55 -22.45
C GLY A 427 16.82 33.46 -23.67
N ARG A 428 16.22 34.64 -23.52
CA ARG A 428 16.28 35.68 -24.54
C ARG A 428 17.76 36.03 -24.73
N PRO A 429 18.31 36.01 -25.95
CA PRO A 429 19.67 36.51 -26.16
C PRO A 429 19.72 37.93 -25.60
N GLU A 430 20.60 38.18 -24.64
CA GLU A 430 20.91 39.55 -24.20
C GLU A 430 21.33 40.34 -25.45
N ASN A 431 20.44 41.27 -25.79
CA ASN A 431 20.72 42.24 -26.83
C ASN A 431 21.82 43.17 -26.27
N THR A 432 23.07 42.76 -26.46
CA THR A 432 24.22 43.65 -26.27
C THR A 432 24.11 44.72 -27.35
N ALA A 433 23.20 45.67 -27.09
CA ALA A 433 23.26 46.96 -27.78
C ALA A 433 24.56 47.64 -27.33
N SER A 434 25.54 47.57 -28.18
CA SER A 434 26.74 48.41 -28.11
C SER A 434 26.29 49.86 -27.92
N PRO A 435 26.85 50.60 -26.96
CA PRO A 435 26.68 52.03 -26.96
C PRO A 435 27.46 52.59 -28.15
N ALA A 436 26.75 53.06 -29.12
CA ALA A 436 27.33 53.89 -30.15
C ALA A 436 27.50 55.30 -29.60
N ASP A 437 28.76 55.79 -29.60
CA ASP A 437 29.27 57.14 -29.57
C ASP A 437 28.50 58.27 -28.86
#